data_b41961992a10d08a9de5d6fac373993c
#
_entry.id   b41961992a10d08a9de5d6fac373993c
#
_cell.length_a   1.000
_cell.length_b   1.000
_cell.length_c   1.000
_cell.angle_alpha   90.00
_cell.angle_beta   90.00
_cell.angle_gamma   90.00
#
_symmetry.space_group_name_H-M   'P 1'
#
loop_
_entity.id
_entity.type
_entity.pdbx_description
1 polymer ?
#
loop_
_entity_poly.entity_id
_entity_poly.type
_entity_poly.pdbx_seq_one_letter_code
_entity_poly.pdbx_strand_id
1 'polypeptide(L)'
;CALPILGLVITAVVTVFLAPPLLIESPGPLFFAQKRVGKNGRFFKIYKFRSMYKDAEERKKELESQNEMNGLMFKMKDDPRITKVGKFIRKTSIDELPQFFNVLKGDMSLVGTRPPTVDEFKQYESHQKRRLSAKPGITGLWQVSGRNEITDFEDVVKLDVQYIDNWSLGLDIKIILKTIKVVFEKGGE
;
A
#
# COMPACT_ATOMS: atom_id res chain seq x y z
N CYS A 1 4.00 19.55 -7.17
CA CYS A 1 4.26 18.53 -8.23
C CYS A 1 5.71 18.01 -8.28
N ALA A 2 6.69 18.64 -7.61
CA ALA A 2 8.10 18.22 -7.70
C ALA A 2 8.37 16.82 -7.10
N LEU A 3 7.83 16.52 -5.92
CA LEU A 3 8.06 15.23 -5.24
C LEU A 3 7.58 14.00 -6.03
N PRO A 4 6.37 13.98 -6.61
CA PRO A 4 5.95 12.85 -7.44
C PRO A 4 6.81 12.65 -8.69
N ILE A 5 7.29 13.73 -9.31
CA ILE A 5 8.19 13.66 -10.47
C ILE A 5 9.53 13.04 -10.07
N LEU A 6 10.13 13.51 -8.96
CA LEU A 6 11.35 12.93 -8.42
C LEU A 6 11.16 11.44 -8.09
N GLY A 7 10.03 11.09 -7.46
CA GLY A 7 9.68 9.69 -7.18
C GLY A 7 9.58 8.84 -8.44
N LEU A 8 9.06 9.37 -9.54
CA LEU A 8 9.01 8.67 -10.83
C LEU A 8 10.39 8.50 -11.46
N VAL A 9 11.28 9.49 -11.37
CA VAL A 9 12.67 9.35 -11.82
C VAL A 9 13.37 8.24 -11.05
N ILE A 10 13.23 8.22 -9.71
CA ILE A 10 13.75 7.14 -8.86
C ILE A 10 13.14 5.79 -9.27
N THR A 11 11.83 5.74 -9.52
CA THR A 11 11.14 4.52 -9.98
C THR A 11 11.75 4.01 -11.29
N ALA A 12 12.01 4.89 -12.26
CA ALA A 12 12.62 4.53 -13.53
C ALA A 12 14.03 3.94 -13.35
N VAL A 13 14.88 4.59 -12.54
CA VAL A 13 16.22 4.09 -12.23
C VAL A 13 16.14 2.72 -11.55
N VAL A 14 15.31 2.58 -10.50
CA VAL A 14 15.12 1.32 -9.78
C VAL A 14 14.60 0.22 -10.71
N THR A 15 13.73 0.54 -11.67
CA THR A 15 13.20 -0.44 -12.63
C THR A 15 14.32 -1.11 -13.43
N VAL A 16 15.34 -0.35 -13.86
CA VAL A 16 16.48 -0.90 -14.63
C VAL A 16 17.22 -1.99 -13.83
N PHE A 17 17.44 -1.77 -12.54
CA PHE A 17 18.16 -2.74 -11.69
C PHE A 17 17.26 -3.87 -11.18
N LEU A 18 15.98 -3.61 -10.99
CA LEU A 18 15.04 -4.57 -10.44
C LEU A 18 14.45 -5.51 -11.51
N ALA A 19 14.37 -5.07 -12.76
CA ALA A 19 13.75 -5.86 -13.82
C ALA A 19 14.46 -7.21 -14.06
N PRO A 20 15.80 -7.30 -14.18
CA PRO A 20 16.45 -8.59 -14.41
C PRO A 20 16.15 -9.62 -13.32
N PRO A 21 16.40 -9.38 -12.02
CA PRO A 21 16.15 -10.39 -10.99
C PRO A 21 14.66 -10.75 -10.88
N LEU A 22 13.74 -9.80 -11.07
CA LEU A 22 12.30 -10.05 -11.03
C LEU A 22 11.84 -10.97 -12.17
N LEU A 23 12.35 -10.74 -13.39
CA LEU A 23 11.99 -11.53 -14.57
C LEU A 23 12.61 -12.94 -14.53
N ILE A 24 13.81 -13.07 -13.97
CA ILE A 24 14.50 -14.37 -13.80
C ILE A 24 13.71 -15.23 -12.81
N GLU A 25 13.33 -14.66 -11.66
CA GLU A 25 12.64 -15.43 -10.61
C GLU A 25 11.17 -15.76 -10.99
N SER A 26 10.48 -14.82 -11.62
CA SER A 26 9.08 -14.99 -12.02
C SER A 26 8.82 -14.29 -13.36
N PRO A 27 8.88 -15.02 -14.50
CA PRO A 27 8.61 -14.45 -15.81
C PRO A 27 7.22 -13.83 -15.91
N GLY A 28 7.11 -12.59 -16.46
CA GLY A 28 5.84 -11.88 -16.65
C GLY A 28 5.95 -10.37 -16.49
N PRO A 29 4.83 -9.63 -16.30
CA PRO A 29 4.85 -8.18 -16.22
C PRO A 29 5.63 -7.70 -15.00
N LEU A 30 6.42 -6.63 -15.14
CA LEU A 30 7.16 -6.01 -14.04
C LEU A 30 6.25 -5.29 -13.05
N PHE A 31 5.20 -4.68 -13.57
CA PHE A 31 4.25 -3.92 -12.79
C PHE A 31 2.97 -4.72 -12.56
N PHE A 32 2.48 -4.60 -11.36
CA PHE A 32 1.17 -5.09 -10.93
C PHE A 32 0.21 -3.91 -10.84
N ALA A 33 -1.01 -4.09 -11.32
CA ALA A 33 -2.07 -3.09 -11.24
C ALA A 33 -3.33 -3.73 -10.64
N GLN A 34 -3.86 -3.12 -9.57
CA GLN A 34 -5.07 -3.61 -8.90
C GLN A 34 -6.10 -2.49 -8.78
N LYS A 35 -7.38 -2.83 -9.02
CA LYS A 35 -8.48 -1.89 -8.82
C LYS A 35 -8.70 -1.64 -7.34
N ARG A 36 -8.71 -0.37 -6.95
CA ARG A 36 -8.90 0.11 -5.58
C ARG A 36 -9.99 1.17 -5.53
N VAL A 37 -10.47 1.43 -4.32
CA VAL A 37 -11.47 2.48 -4.05
C VAL A 37 -10.77 3.66 -3.42
N GLY A 38 -10.92 4.81 -4.06
CA GLY A 38 -10.35 6.09 -3.63
C GLY A 38 -11.39 7.01 -3.03
N LYS A 39 -11.08 8.31 -3.02
CA LYS A 39 -11.94 9.35 -2.45
C LYS A 39 -13.35 9.28 -3.02
N ASN A 40 -14.34 9.39 -2.12
CA ASN A 40 -15.78 9.36 -2.43
C ASN A 40 -16.23 8.11 -3.21
N GLY A 41 -15.55 6.96 -3.00
CA GLY A 41 -15.92 5.71 -3.65
C GLY A 41 -15.48 5.59 -5.11
N ARG A 42 -14.68 6.52 -5.64
CA ARG A 42 -14.18 6.45 -7.03
C ARG A 42 -13.17 5.35 -7.21
N PHE A 43 -13.32 4.55 -8.25
CA PHE A 43 -12.39 3.49 -8.57
C PHE A 43 -11.17 4.02 -9.32
N PHE A 44 -9.98 3.51 -8.98
CA PHE A 44 -8.75 3.75 -9.71
C PHE A 44 -7.88 2.49 -9.72
N LYS A 45 -6.83 2.45 -10.54
CA LYS A 45 -5.82 1.38 -10.54
C LYS A 45 -4.60 1.85 -9.78
N ILE A 46 -4.26 1.17 -8.68
CA ILE A 46 -2.99 1.36 -7.98
C ILE A 46 -1.89 0.58 -8.72
N TYR A 47 -0.70 1.16 -8.83
CA TYR A 47 0.45 0.53 -9.47
C TYR A 47 1.52 0.18 -8.45
N LYS A 48 2.10 -1.02 -8.57
CA LYS A 48 3.21 -1.52 -7.75
C LYS A 48 4.19 -2.30 -8.61
N PHE A 49 5.41 -2.50 -8.13
CA PHE A 49 6.22 -3.60 -8.67
C PHE A 49 5.61 -4.93 -8.24
N ARG A 50 5.68 -5.91 -9.13
CA ARG A 50 5.17 -7.25 -8.85
C ARG A 50 6.07 -7.95 -7.84
N SER A 51 5.59 -8.18 -6.65
CA SER A 51 6.28 -8.85 -5.54
C SER A 51 5.82 -10.28 -5.30
N MET A 52 4.79 -10.73 -6.04
CA MET A 52 4.17 -12.06 -5.89
C MET A 52 4.21 -12.83 -7.21
N TYR A 53 4.06 -14.15 -7.13
CA TYR A 53 3.87 -15.03 -8.29
C TYR A 53 2.58 -14.68 -9.04
N LYS A 54 2.47 -15.12 -10.31
CA LYS A 54 1.33 -14.77 -11.18
C LYS A 54 -0.02 -15.31 -10.68
N ASP A 55 0.01 -16.45 -10.03
CA ASP A 55 -1.15 -17.18 -9.48
C ASP A 55 -1.54 -16.73 -8.06
N ALA A 56 -0.93 -15.65 -7.57
CA ALA A 56 -1.11 -15.16 -6.21
C ALA A 56 -2.57 -14.83 -5.83
N GLU A 57 -3.34 -14.27 -6.76
CA GLU A 57 -4.74 -13.93 -6.50
C GLU A 57 -5.63 -15.19 -6.42
N GLU A 58 -5.35 -16.22 -7.22
CA GLU A 58 -6.07 -17.51 -7.17
C GLU A 58 -5.79 -18.23 -5.86
N ARG A 59 -4.52 -18.28 -5.45
CA ARG A 59 -4.07 -18.90 -4.20
C ARG A 59 -4.51 -18.15 -2.94
N LYS A 60 -4.94 -16.88 -3.06
CA LYS A 60 -5.40 -16.09 -1.90
C LYS A 60 -6.56 -16.78 -1.18
N LYS A 61 -7.51 -17.35 -1.92
CA LYS A 61 -8.69 -18.03 -1.35
C LYS A 61 -8.32 -19.23 -0.45
N GLU A 62 -7.28 -19.96 -0.85
CA GLU A 62 -6.80 -21.13 -0.09
C GLU A 62 -6.10 -20.71 1.22
N LEU A 63 -5.59 -19.48 1.28
CA LEU A 63 -4.85 -18.93 2.41
C LEU A 63 -5.73 -18.07 3.34
N GLU A 64 -7.00 -17.87 3.04
CA GLU A 64 -7.89 -17.02 3.86
C GLU A 64 -7.99 -17.50 5.32
N SER A 65 -7.94 -18.81 5.56
CA SER A 65 -7.94 -19.38 6.91
C SER A 65 -6.68 -19.06 7.75
N GLN A 66 -5.61 -18.60 7.09
CA GLN A 66 -4.34 -18.21 7.72
C GLN A 66 -4.20 -16.70 7.87
N ASN A 67 -5.29 -15.95 7.72
CA ASN A 67 -5.28 -14.50 7.90
C ASN A 67 -4.96 -14.14 9.35
N GLU A 68 -3.95 -13.31 9.56
CA GLU A 68 -3.54 -12.82 10.88
C GLU A 68 -4.30 -11.54 11.31
N MET A 69 -5.13 -10.98 10.42
CA MET A 69 -5.96 -9.81 10.72
C MET A 69 -7.37 -10.21 11.11
N ASN A 70 -7.90 -9.54 12.13
CA ASN A 70 -9.33 -9.55 12.40
C ASN A 70 -10.03 -8.54 11.49
N GLY A 71 -11.07 -8.98 10.78
CA GLY A 71 -11.86 -8.12 9.89
C GLY A 71 -11.48 -8.23 8.41
N LEU A 72 -11.65 -7.15 7.67
CA LEU A 72 -11.72 -7.18 6.21
C LEU A 72 -10.36 -7.19 5.48
N MET A 73 -9.28 -6.91 6.18
CA MET A 73 -7.93 -6.91 5.58
C MET A 73 -7.31 -8.30 5.66
N PHE A 74 -6.58 -8.66 4.60
CA PHE A 74 -5.76 -9.87 4.59
C PHE A 74 -4.30 -9.54 4.90
N LYS A 75 -3.72 -10.22 5.90
CA LYS A 75 -2.31 -10.14 6.26
C LYS A 75 -1.82 -11.52 6.68
N MET A 76 -0.64 -11.88 6.21
CA MET A 76 0.04 -13.13 6.53
C MET A 76 1.55 -12.86 6.55
N LYS A 77 2.23 -13.14 7.67
CA LYS A 77 3.65 -12.84 7.86
C LYS A 77 4.56 -13.59 6.88
N ASP A 78 4.33 -14.88 6.70
CA ASP A 78 5.10 -15.72 5.79
C ASP A 78 4.25 -16.16 4.59
N ASP A 79 3.79 -15.17 3.81
CA ASP A 79 2.93 -15.40 2.66
C ASP A 79 3.71 -16.14 1.54
N PRO A 80 3.35 -17.40 1.23
CA PRO A 80 4.05 -18.23 0.24
C PRO A 80 3.89 -17.75 -1.20
N ARG A 81 3.02 -16.76 -1.43
CA ARG A 81 2.81 -16.15 -2.74
C ARG A 81 3.89 -15.12 -3.08
N ILE A 82 4.68 -14.67 -2.10
CA ILE A 82 5.72 -13.66 -2.26
C ILE A 82 6.99 -14.31 -2.78
N THR A 83 7.57 -13.76 -3.86
CA THR A 83 8.85 -14.21 -4.41
C THR A 83 10.01 -13.79 -3.49
N LYS A 84 11.22 -14.33 -3.67
CA LYS A 84 12.40 -13.94 -2.87
C LYS A 84 12.77 -12.47 -3.12
N VAL A 85 12.78 -12.05 -4.39
CA VAL A 85 12.95 -10.64 -4.76
C VAL A 85 11.79 -9.81 -4.20
N GLY A 86 10.56 -10.36 -4.24
CA GLY A 86 9.36 -9.78 -3.67
C GLY A 86 9.50 -9.47 -2.18
N LYS A 87 10.05 -10.39 -1.38
CA LYS A 87 10.32 -10.17 0.05
C LYS A 87 11.26 -8.98 0.27
N PHE A 88 12.31 -8.87 -0.53
CA PHE A 88 13.25 -7.75 -0.44
C PHE A 88 12.59 -6.41 -0.77
N ILE A 89 11.86 -6.31 -1.89
CA ILE A 89 11.25 -5.03 -2.32
C ILE A 89 10.10 -4.60 -1.40
N ARG A 90 9.37 -5.55 -0.80
CA ARG A 90 8.34 -5.25 0.21
C ARG A 90 8.96 -4.77 1.51
N LYS A 91 10.01 -5.45 1.99
CA LYS A 91 10.75 -5.02 3.19
C LYS A 91 11.31 -3.61 3.06
N THR A 92 11.73 -3.20 1.87
CA THR A 92 12.27 -1.86 1.60
C THR A 92 11.22 -0.87 1.08
N SER A 93 9.95 -1.29 0.96
CA SER A 93 8.85 -0.52 0.36
C SER A 93 9.13 -0.05 -1.08
N ILE A 94 10.13 -0.61 -1.75
CA ILE A 94 10.45 -0.34 -3.16
C ILE A 94 9.28 -0.71 -4.07
N ASP A 95 8.53 -1.76 -3.71
CA ASP A 95 7.36 -2.20 -4.48
C ASP A 95 6.30 -1.10 -4.62
N GLU A 96 6.27 -0.11 -3.75
CA GLU A 96 5.29 0.98 -3.76
C GLU A 96 5.71 2.22 -4.58
N LEU A 97 6.97 2.29 -5.06
CA LEU A 97 7.45 3.43 -5.85
C LEU A 97 6.58 3.76 -7.08
N PRO A 98 6.03 2.79 -7.85
CA PRO A 98 5.15 3.11 -8.97
C PRO A 98 3.88 3.89 -8.59
N GLN A 99 3.49 3.93 -7.31
CA GLN A 99 2.36 4.73 -6.84
C GLN A 99 2.59 6.25 -6.98
N PHE A 100 3.84 6.72 -7.15
CA PHE A 100 4.11 8.11 -7.51
C PHE A 100 3.42 8.52 -8.83
N PHE A 101 3.19 7.57 -9.74
CA PHE A 101 2.36 7.80 -10.91
C PHE A 101 0.89 8.07 -10.56
N ASN A 102 0.34 7.36 -9.57
CA ASN A 102 -1.00 7.64 -9.07
C ASN A 102 -1.10 9.02 -8.40
N VAL A 103 -0.04 9.45 -7.70
CA VAL A 103 0.00 10.80 -7.11
C VAL A 103 0.04 11.86 -8.22
N LEU A 104 0.87 11.68 -9.26
CA LEU A 104 0.95 12.61 -10.39
C LEU A 104 -0.38 12.71 -11.14
N LYS A 105 -1.08 11.57 -11.33
CA LYS A 105 -2.43 11.54 -11.91
C LYS A 105 -3.51 12.20 -11.04
N GLY A 106 -3.24 12.41 -9.76
CA GLY A 106 -4.22 12.94 -8.81
C GLY A 106 -5.16 11.89 -8.21
N ASP A 107 -4.97 10.59 -8.49
CA ASP A 107 -5.72 9.49 -7.87
C ASP A 107 -5.38 9.35 -6.38
N MET A 108 -4.12 9.64 -6.01
CA MET A 108 -3.59 9.53 -4.66
C MET A 108 -2.90 10.82 -4.19
N SER A 109 -2.60 10.89 -2.91
CA SER A 109 -1.71 11.85 -2.27
C SER A 109 -0.45 11.14 -1.77
N LEU A 110 0.56 11.90 -1.32
CA LEU A 110 1.70 11.30 -0.60
C LEU A 110 1.23 10.73 0.74
N VAL A 111 0.47 11.51 1.50
CA VAL A 111 -0.12 11.12 2.78
C VAL A 111 -1.63 11.02 2.64
N GLY A 112 -2.21 9.98 3.24
CA GLY A 112 -3.65 9.75 3.22
C GLY A 112 -4.04 8.40 3.82
N THR A 113 -5.30 8.00 3.61
CA THR A 113 -5.82 6.71 4.07
C THR A 113 -5.39 5.60 3.10
N ARG A 114 -5.33 4.35 3.58
CA ARG A 114 -5.06 3.20 2.70
C ARG A 114 -6.27 2.93 1.81
N PRO A 115 -6.10 2.86 0.48
CA PRO A 115 -7.21 2.55 -0.42
C PRO A 115 -7.62 1.08 -0.28
N PRO A 116 -8.90 0.77 0.06
CA PRO A 116 -9.37 -0.60 0.13
C PRO A 116 -9.41 -1.27 -1.23
N THR A 117 -9.37 -2.60 -1.24
CA THR A 117 -9.77 -3.39 -2.41
C THR A 117 -11.27 -3.24 -2.66
N VAL A 118 -11.72 -3.63 -3.85
CA VAL A 118 -13.16 -3.60 -4.17
C VAL A 118 -13.95 -4.54 -3.25
N ASP A 119 -13.36 -5.69 -2.89
CA ASP A 119 -14.03 -6.69 -2.05
C ASP A 119 -14.07 -6.27 -0.58
N GLU A 120 -13.00 -5.65 -0.06
CA GLU A 120 -13.04 -4.98 1.24
C GLU A 120 -14.16 -3.92 1.29
N PHE A 121 -14.22 -3.06 0.27
CA PHE A 121 -15.20 -1.96 0.22
C PHE A 121 -16.66 -2.43 0.19
N LYS A 122 -16.96 -3.52 -0.51
CA LYS A 122 -18.31 -4.11 -0.56
C LYS A 122 -18.83 -4.51 0.83
N GLN A 123 -17.93 -4.81 1.74
CA GLN A 123 -18.23 -5.26 3.10
C GLN A 123 -18.16 -4.12 4.12
N TYR A 124 -17.81 -2.89 3.69
CA TYR A 124 -17.70 -1.73 4.59
C TYR A 124 -19.05 -1.33 5.18
N GLU A 125 -19.08 -1.23 6.49
CA GLU A 125 -20.13 -0.57 7.22
C GLU A 125 -20.11 0.96 7.03
N SER A 126 -21.19 1.64 7.42
CA SER A 126 -21.35 3.08 7.18
C SER A 126 -20.23 3.92 7.82
N HIS A 127 -19.83 3.61 9.06
CA HIS A 127 -18.77 4.34 9.77
C HIS A 127 -17.39 4.14 9.12
N GLN A 128 -17.11 2.94 8.59
CA GLN A 128 -15.86 2.62 7.92
C GLN A 128 -15.70 3.38 6.59
N LYS A 129 -16.82 3.72 5.92
CA LYS A 129 -16.80 4.50 4.66
C LYS A 129 -16.28 5.92 4.86
N ARG A 130 -16.24 6.45 6.10
CA ARG A 130 -15.67 7.75 6.40
C ARG A 130 -14.20 7.86 5.99
N ARG A 131 -13.45 6.76 5.98
CA ARG A 131 -12.06 6.69 5.48
C ARG A 131 -11.92 7.16 4.03
N LEU A 132 -12.99 7.09 3.23
CA LEU A 132 -12.99 7.49 1.83
C LEU A 132 -13.29 8.98 1.62
N SER A 133 -13.46 9.77 2.66
CA SER A 133 -13.66 11.22 2.53
C SER A 133 -12.37 11.97 2.16
N ALA A 134 -11.20 11.39 2.44
CA ALA A 134 -9.90 11.89 2.00
C ALA A 134 -9.36 11.15 0.77
N LYS A 135 -8.38 11.75 0.08
CA LYS A 135 -7.61 11.02 -0.93
C LYS A 135 -6.76 9.94 -0.27
N PRO A 136 -6.66 8.75 -0.89
CA PRO A 136 -5.73 7.73 -0.40
C PRO A 136 -4.28 8.20 -0.54
N GLY A 137 -3.42 7.74 0.38
CA GLY A 137 -2.00 8.06 0.41
C GLY A 137 -1.09 6.89 0.05
N ILE A 138 0.15 7.18 -0.35
CA ILE A 138 1.23 6.18 -0.38
C ILE A 138 1.54 5.76 1.06
N THR A 139 1.59 6.72 1.97
CA THR A 139 1.70 6.49 3.42
C THR A 139 0.53 7.12 4.18
N GLY A 140 0.37 6.78 5.44
CA GLY A 140 -0.70 7.31 6.28
C GLY A 140 -0.45 7.10 7.77
N LEU A 141 -1.31 7.68 8.60
CA LEU A 141 -1.13 7.67 10.05
C LEU A 141 -1.06 6.24 10.62
N TRP A 142 -1.95 5.33 10.20
CA TRP A 142 -1.94 3.95 10.69
C TRP A 142 -0.66 3.20 10.28
N GLN A 143 -0.12 3.45 9.08
CA GLN A 143 1.10 2.81 8.59
C GLN A 143 2.34 3.17 9.43
N VAL A 144 2.39 4.38 9.98
CA VAL A 144 3.51 4.85 10.82
C VAL A 144 3.25 4.69 12.32
N SER A 145 2.08 4.18 12.72
CA SER A 145 1.67 3.99 14.12
C SER A 145 1.75 2.53 14.59
N GLY A 146 2.61 1.72 13.97
CA GLY A 146 2.75 0.31 14.33
C GLY A 146 1.99 -0.64 13.39
N ARG A 147 2.06 -0.38 12.07
CA ARG A 147 1.44 -1.18 11.01
C ARG A 147 1.48 -2.69 11.24
N ASN A 148 2.61 -3.20 11.74
CA ASN A 148 2.82 -4.64 11.93
C ASN A 148 2.21 -5.18 13.23
N GLU A 149 1.92 -4.31 14.18
CA GLU A 149 1.38 -4.63 15.50
C GLU A 149 -0.16 -4.51 15.52
N ILE A 150 -0.72 -3.73 14.57
CA ILE A 150 -2.18 -3.56 14.45
C ILE A 150 -2.76 -4.78 13.72
N THR A 151 -3.58 -5.52 14.42
CA THR A 151 -4.26 -6.74 13.93
C THR A 151 -5.77 -6.58 13.79
N ASP A 152 -6.35 -5.49 14.33
CA ASP A 152 -7.77 -5.19 14.23
C ASP A 152 -8.03 -4.13 13.15
N PHE A 153 -8.95 -4.43 12.24
CA PHE A 153 -9.36 -3.51 11.19
C PHE A 153 -10.02 -2.24 11.74
N GLU A 154 -10.74 -2.32 12.84
CA GLU A 154 -11.37 -1.14 13.45
C GLU A 154 -10.33 -0.14 13.99
N ASP A 155 -9.18 -0.60 14.44
CA ASP A 155 -8.09 0.29 14.85
C ASP A 155 -7.44 0.99 13.65
N VAL A 156 -7.36 0.32 12.49
CA VAL A 156 -6.98 0.97 11.23
C VAL A 156 -8.00 2.06 10.86
N VAL A 157 -9.30 1.77 11.00
CA VAL A 157 -10.37 2.74 10.72
C VAL A 157 -10.26 3.96 11.64
N LYS A 158 -10.08 3.75 12.95
CA LYS A 158 -9.90 4.84 13.92
C LYS A 158 -8.73 5.75 13.57
N LEU A 159 -7.55 5.18 13.24
CA LEU A 159 -6.37 5.96 12.88
C LEU A 159 -6.56 6.74 11.57
N ASP A 160 -7.21 6.14 10.57
CA ASP A 160 -7.49 6.83 9.32
C ASP A 160 -8.51 7.97 9.52
N VAL A 161 -9.54 7.77 10.35
CA VAL A 161 -10.51 8.82 10.71
C VAL A 161 -9.82 9.91 11.54
N GLN A 162 -8.98 9.55 12.50
CA GLN A 162 -8.19 10.50 13.29
C GLN A 162 -7.30 11.37 12.40
N TYR A 163 -6.68 10.81 11.36
CA TYR A 163 -5.91 11.57 10.38
C TYR A 163 -6.79 12.58 9.64
N ILE A 164 -7.98 12.16 9.20
CA ILE A 164 -8.91 13.01 8.47
C ILE A 164 -9.38 14.19 9.33
N ASP A 165 -9.74 13.92 10.59
CA ASP A 165 -10.31 14.92 11.50
C ASP A 165 -9.27 15.94 11.97
N ASN A 166 -8.01 15.53 12.08
CA ASN A 166 -6.90 16.37 12.56
C ASN A 166 -5.94 16.77 11.45
N TRP A 167 -6.36 16.66 10.18
CA TRP A 167 -5.49 16.94 9.06
C TRP A 167 -4.88 18.36 9.14
N SER A 168 -3.59 18.41 8.93
CA SER A 168 -2.81 19.62 8.77
C SER A 168 -1.55 19.34 7.97
N LEU A 169 -0.98 20.36 7.32
CA LEU A 169 0.30 20.21 6.63
C LEU A 169 1.42 19.74 7.57
N GLY A 170 1.41 20.21 8.83
CA GLY A 170 2.36 19.76 9.85
C GLY A 170 2.22 18.28 10.17
N LEU A 171 0.98 17.74 10.20
CA LEU A 171 0.73 16.31 10.38
C LEU A 171 1.26 15.51 9.18
N ASP A 172 1.04 15.97 7.96
CA ASP A 172 1.57 15.32 6.76
C ASP A 172 3.10 15.24 6.80
N ILE A 173 3.79 16.35 7.11
CA ILE A 173 5.25 16.37 7.25
C ILE A 173 5.71 15.39 8.32
N LYS A 174 5.05 15.35 9.48
CA LYS A 174 5.36 14.42 10.57
C LYS A 174 5.20 12.95 10.13
N ILE A 175 4.15 12.64 9.37
CA ILE A 175 3.92 11.29 8.84
C ILE A 175 5.00 10.92 7.83
N ILE A 176 5.38 11.82 6.93
CA ILE A 176 6.46 11.58 5.95
C ILE A 176 7.78 11.28 6.66
N LEU A 177 8.17 12.08 7.65
CA LEU A 177 9.39 11.86 8.43
C LEU A 177 9.36 10.53 9.19
N LYS A 178 8.22 10.18 9.79
CA LYS A 178 8.04 8.86 10.43
C LYS A 178 8.11 7.72 9.42
N THR A 179 7.56 7.89 8.22
CA THR A 179 7.62 6.87 7.16
C THR A 179 9.07 6.55 6.80
N ILE A 180 9.89 7.60 6.59
CA ILE A 180 11.33 7.43 6.32
C ILE A 180 11.98 6.61 7.45
N LYS A 181 11.72 6.99 8.71
CA LYS A 181 12.26 6.28 9.88
C LYS A 181 11.83 4.80 9.89
N VAL A 182 10.54 4.50 9.69
CA VAL A 182 10.00 3.14 9.70
C VAL A 182 10.62 2.28 8.60
N VAL A 183 10.79 2.82 7.38
CA VAL A 183 11.41 2.10 6.27
C VAL A 183 12.86 1.72 6.59
N PHE A 184 13.63 2.61 7.25
CA PHE A 184 15.03 2.32 7.60
C PHE A 184 15.20 1.44 8.84
N GLU A 185 14.32 1.54 9.85
CA GLU A 185 14.49 0.83 11.12
C GLU A 185 13.81 -0.54 11.17
N LYS A 186 12.58 -0.65 10.62
CA LYS A 186 11.74 -1.86 10.77
C LYS A 186 11.51 -2.61 9.45
N GLY A 187 11.91 -2.02 8.32
CA GLY A 187 11.51 -2.51 7.01
C GLY A 187 10.04 -2.21 6.70
N GLY A 188 9.65 -2.33 5.44
CA GLY A 188 8.31 -1.95 4.96
C GLY A 188 7.18 -2.95 5.25
N GLU A 189 7.47 -4.14 5.76
CA GLU A 189 6.47 -5.16 6.16
C GLU A 189 6.16 -5.15 7.62
#